data_0cbee497148a66f2a5205cf245285b3a
#
_entry.id   0cbee497148a66f2a5205cf245285b3a
#
_cell.length_a   1.000
_cell.length_b   1.000
_cell.length_c   1.000
_cell.angle_alpha   90.00
_cell.angle_beta   90.00
_cell.angle_gamma   90.00
#
_symmetry.space_group_name_H-M   'P 1'
#
loop_
_entity.id
_entity.type
_entity.pdbx_description
1 polymer ?
#
loop_
_entity_poly.entity_id
_entity_poly.type
_entity_poly.pdbx_seq_one_letter_code
_entity_poly.pdbx_strand_id
1 'polypeptide(L)'
;MKRFAILMTLALGLAGPVLALQQPTPGQHDARVRTVTYDPANVVRLNGVIRASTQVVFADDEEIAHVAIGDAIAWEVAPAGSILFLKPREKHPSTNLQVVTTRADGRKRSYQFELSIAETTLADSYFVVRFAYPGDEIERRRVEAAARGAEREGALIDQTFDLHHAYGARNWRFSAQGSIDLEPEAVFDDGKETTFRFAGNREIPAIYLINSDGSESLVPKDVRGELVVVHATAREFRLRKGETVLCIFNEAFDAVGVNPGTNTTSPSVERRAKRSSPTLKAR
;
A
#
# COMPACT_ATOMS: atom_id res chain seq x y z
N MET A 1 57.24 -22.90 38.07
CA MET A 1 56.09 -22.00 37.78
C MET A 1 56.46 -21.21 36.51
N LYS A 2 55.97 -21.66 35.33
CA LYS A 2 56.25 -20.99 34.04
C LYS A 2 55.07 -20.14 33.66
N ARG A 3 55.26 -18.80 33.60
CA ARG A 3 54.24 -17.82 33.16
C ARG A 3 54.23 -17.79 31.64
N PHE A 4 53.15 -18.24 31.02
CA PHE A 4 52.88 -18.06 29.57
C PHE A 4 52.26 -16.67 29.41
N ALA A 5 52.94 -15.77 28.70
CA ALA A 5 52.42 -14.51 28.24
C ALA A 5 51.78 -14.73 26.84
N ILE A 6 50.49 -14.59 26.75
CA ILE A 6 49.74 -14.61 25.47
C ILE A 6 49.83 -13.20 24.87
N LEU A 7 50.58 -13.06 23.79
CA LEU A 7 50.64 -11.84 22.98
C LEU A 7 49.41 -11.84 22.04
N MET A 8 48.43 -11.00 22.34
CA MET A 8 47.24 -10.76 21.51
C MET A 8 47.59 -9.67 20.49
N THR A 9 47.96 -10.10 19.25
CA THR A 9 48.17 -9.17 18.12
C THR A 9 46.87 -8.68 17.60
N LEU A 10 46.53 -7.39 17.86
CA LEU A 10 45.39 -6.66 17.32
C LEU A 10 45.71 -6.34 15.85
N ALA A 11 45.16 -7.09 14.90
CA ALA A 11 45.22 -6.80 13.46
C ALA A 11 44.26 -5.64 13.18
N LEU A 12 44.78 -4.41 13.11
CA LEU A 12 44.07 -3.24 12.60
C LEU A 12 43.94 -3.42 11.07
N GLY A 13 42.80 -3.90 10.59
CA GLY A 13 42.49 -3.94 9.18
C GLY A 13 42.33 -2.51 8.64
N LEU A 14 43.28 -2.03 7.85
CA LEU A 14 43.19 -0.85 7.01
C LEU A 14 42.10 -1.07 5.95
N ALA A 15 40.86 -0.70 6.24
CA ALA A 15 39.82 -0.55 5.23
C ALA A 15 40.19 0.64 4.36
N GLY A 16 40.84 0.39 3.23
CA GLY A 16 41.03 1.41 2.20
C GLY A 16 39.69 1.92 1.65
N PRO A 17 39.63 3.13 1.06
CA PRO A 17 38.40 3.63 0.46
C PRO A 17 37.97 2.67 -0.65
N VAL A 18 36.83 2.00 -0.44
CA VAL A 18 36.18 1.22 -1.48
C VAL A 18 35.58 2.21 -2.46
N LEU A 19 36.25 2.50 -3.56
CA LEU A 19 35.64 3.15 -4.70
C LEU A 19 34.60 2.18 -5.27
N ALA A 20 33.36 2.36 -4.87
CA ALA A 20 32.24 1.52 -5.30
C ALA A 20 31.82 1.88 -6.73
N LEU A 21 32.73 1.68 -7.69
CA LEU A 21 32.48 1.83 -9.11
C LEU A 21 31.79 0.57 -9.61
N GLN A 22 30.51 0.66 -9.91
CA GLN A 22 29.73 -0.50 -10.33
C GLN A 22 29.95 -0.79 -11.82
N GLN A 23 30.36 -2.00 -12.13
CA GLN A 23 30.46 -2.48 -13.50
C GLN A 23 29.19 -3.29 -13.87
N PRO A 24 28.53 -2.96 -15.01
CA PRO A 24 27.40 -3.76 -15.48
C PRO A 24 27.78 -5.23 -15.72
N THR A 25 26.94 -6.13 -15.24
CA THR A 25 27.13 -7.59 -15.34
C THR A 25 26.71 -8.09 -16.73
N PRO A 26 27.49 -8.96 -17.41
CA PRO A 26 27.14 -9.53 -18.70
C PRO A 26 25.85 -10.34 -18.64
N GLY A 27 25.03 -10.23 -19.69
CA GLY A 27 23.85 -11.06 -19.90
C GLY A 27 24.17 -12.52 -20.26
N GLN A 28 23.21 -13.40 -20.09
CA GLN A 28 23.39 -14.84 -20.34
C GLN A 28 23.52 -15.20 -21.84
N HIS A 29 22.89 -14.43 -22.73
CA HIS A 29 22.89 -14.74 -24.17
C HIS A 29 23.98 -13.98 -24.95
N ASP A 30 24.21 -12.74 -24.59
CA ASP A 30 25.23 -11.89 -25.20
C ASP A 30 25.89 -11.02 -24.15
N ALA A 31 27.20 -11.11 -24.03
CA ALA A 31 27.96 -10.35 -23.04
C ALA A 31 27.95 -8.83 -23.24
N ARG A 32 27.55 -8.37 -24.42
CA ARG A 32 27.40 -6.93 -24.75
C ARG A 32 26.08 -6.35 -24.27
N VAL A 33 25.09 -7.19 -23.95
CA VAL A 33 23.85 -6.82 -23.26
C VAL A 33 24.06 -7.04 -21.77
N ARG A 34 24.05 -5.98 -20.99
CA ARG A 34 24.44 -5.99 -19.58
C ARG A 34 23.33 -5.48 -18.67
N THR A 35 23.40 -5.88 -17.41
CA THR A 35 22.47 -5.43 -16.38
C THR A 35 23.23 -4.80 -15.22
N VAL A 36 22.65 -3.76 -14.64
CA VAL A 36 23.16 -3.08 -13.45
C VAL A 36 22.01 -2.80 -12.48
N THR A 37 22.24 -3.01 -11.19
CA THR A 37 21.23 -2.67 -10.18
C THR A 37 21.27 -1.18 -9.88
N TYR A 38 20.11 -0.53 -9.88
CA TYR A 38 19.99 0.86 -9.49
C TYR A 38 20.29 1.06 -8.01
N ASP A 39 21.23 1.97 -7.74
CA ASP A 39 21.53 2.50 -6.42
C ASP A 39 21.90 3.98 -6.61
N PRO A 40 21.18 4.93 -5.98
CA PRO A 40 21.42 6.37 -6.16
C PRO A 40 22.78 6.82 -5.64
N ALA A 41 23.45 6.03 -4.79
CA ALA A 41 24.76 6.33 -4.23
C ALA A 41 25.92 5.79 -5.09
N ASN A 42 25.63 4.99 -6.12
CA ASN A 42 26.65 4.37 -6.96
C ASN A 42 26.94 5.15 -8.24
N VAL A 43 28.18 5.02 -8.72
CA VAL A 43 28.60 5.45 -10.05
C VAL A 43 28.77 4.23 -10.93
N VAL A 44 28.11 4.21 -12.09
CA VAL A 44 28.16 3.13 -13.06
C VAL A 44 29.20 3.42 -14.13
N ARG A 45 30.17 2.50 -14.31
CA ARG A 45 31.15 2.62 -15.39
C ARG A 45 30.60 2.12 -16.71
N LEU A 46 30.69 2.95 -17.74
CA LEU A 46 30.34 2.59 -19.10
C LEU A 46 31.58 2.71 -20.00
N ASN A 47 31.89 1.62 -20.69
CA ASN A 47 32.99 1.56 -21.63
C ASN A 47 32.46 1.68 -23.06
N GLY A 48 32.74 2.80 -23.71
CA GLY A 48 32.44 3.01 -25.11
C GLY A 48 33.58 2.57 -26.03
N VAL A 49 33.25 2.18 -27.25
CA VAL A 49 34.19 1.86 -28.31
C VAL A 49 33.89 2.74 -29.51
N ILE A 50 34.89 3.36 -30.09
CA ILE A 50 34.72 4.22 -31.28
C ILE A 50 33.98 3.43 -32.38
N ARG A 51 32.98 4.06 -33.03
CA ARG A 51 32.09 3.47 -34.06
C ARG A 51 31.01 2.50 -33.49
N ALA A 52 30.90 2.37 -32.16
CA ALA A 52 29.79 1.68 -31.51
C ALA A 52 28.89 2.67 -30.77
N SER A 53 27.62 2.35 -30.64
CA SER A 53 26.68 3.07 -29.79
C SER A 53 26.25 2.17 -28.64
N THR A 54 26.15 2.73 -27.44
CA THR A 54 25.64 2.05 -26.24
C THR A 54 24.26 2.60 -25.91
N GLN A 55 23.30 1.73 -25.68
CA GLN A 55 21.97 2.03 -25.23
C GLN A 55 21.87 1.82 -23.71
N VAL A 56 21.55 2.86 -22.96
CA VAL A 56 21.23 2.77 -21.52
C VAL A 56 19.72 2.78 -21.36
N VAL A 57 19.15 1.75 -20.73
CA VAL A 57 17.70 1.56 -20.58
C VAL A 57 17.35 1.73 -19.12
N PHE A 58 16.55 2.75 -18.83
CA PHE A 58 15.96 3.02 -17.52
C PHE A 58 14.65 2.25 -17.34
N ALA A 59 13.92 2.46 -16.24
CA ALA A 59 12.62 1.83 -16.05
C ALA A 59 11.58 2.32 -17.08
N ASP A 60 10.63 1.46 -17.42
CA ASP A 60 9.60 1.77 -18.42
C ASP A 60 8.68 2.93 -17.99
N ASP A 61 8.58 3.19 -16.68
CA ASP A 61 7.81 4.28 -16.08
C ASP A 61 8.63 5.57 -15.89
N GLU A 62 9.84 5.63 -16.44
CA GLU A 62 10.74 6.79 -16.36
C GLU A 62 10.86 7.52 -17.69
N GLU A 63 10.90 8.84 -17.62
CA GLU A 63 11.23 9.72 -18.73
C GLU A 63 12.46 10.54 -18.39
N ILE A 64 13.42 10.63 -19.33
CA ILE A 64 14.64 11.41 -19.14
C ILE A 64 14.28 12.90 -19.14
N ALA A 65 14.47 13.55 -17.99
CA ALA A 65 14.19 14.99 -17.82
C ALA A 65 15.42 15.86 -18.11
N HIS A 66 16.60 15.43 -17.65
CA HIS A 66 17.85 16.18 -17.81
C HIS A 66 19.03 15.24 -18.02
N VAL A 67 19.96 15.71 -18.87
CA VAL A 67 21.25 15.05 -19.09
C VAL A 67 22.34 16.11 -19.03
N ALA A 68 23.40 15.85 -18.25
CA ALA A 68 24.58 16.67 -18.16
C ALA A 68 25.84 15.81 -18.36
N ILE A 69 26.73 16.23 -19.24
CA ILE A 69 27.97 15.52 -19.54
C ILE A 69 29.16 16.46 -19.41
N GLY A 70 30.25 15.94 -18.85
CA GLY A 70 31.46 16.74 -18.67
C GLY A 70 32.23 17.00 -19.98
N ASP A 71 32.18 16.06 -20.93
CA ASP A 71 32.84 16.21 -22.23
C ASP A 71 31.87 15.93 -23.39
N ALA A 72 31.27 17.00 -23.90
CA ALA A 72 30.33 16.95 -25.02
C ALA A 72 31.02 16.85 -26.40
N ILE A 73 32.32 16.97 -26.46
CA ILE A 73 33.09 16.84 -27.72
C ILE A 73 33.38 15.37 -27.99
N ALA A 74 33.86 14.66 -26.95
CA ALA A 74 34.21 13.24 -27.05
C ALA A 74 32.99 12.31 -27.15
N TRP A 75 31.80 12.77 -26.72
CA TRP A 75 30.60 11.96 -26.67
C TRP A 75 29.40 12.62 -27.30
N GLU A 76 28.67 11.87 -28.09
CA GLU A 76 27.33 12.20 -28.58
C GLU A 76 26.31 11.51 -27.67
N VAL A 77 25.34 12.29 -27.17
CA VAL A 77 24.32 11.83 -26.23
C VAL A 77 22.95 12.18 -26.77
N ALA A 78 22.07 11.17 -26.91
CA ALA A 78 20.73 11.33 -27.45
C ALA A 78 19.70 10.66 -26.54
N PRO A 79 18.91 11.42 -25.75
CA PRO A 79 17.81 10.89 -24.96
C PRO A 79 16.59 10.60 -25.83
N ALA A 80 15.88 9.48 -25.52
CA ALA A 80 14.66 9.06 -26.20
C ALA A 80 13.73 8.33 -25.19
N GLY A 81 12.82 9.08 -24.55
CA GLY A 81 11.94 8.55 -23.51
C GLY A 81 12.73 8.01 -22.31
N SER A 82 12.62 6.71 -22.05
CA SER A 82 13.36 6.00 -21.00
C SER A 82 14.70 5.42 -21.46
N ILE A 83 15.18 5.80 -22.64
CA ILE A 83 16.41 5.26 -23.24
C ILE A 83 17.38 6.39 -23.51
N LEU A 84 18.65 6.17 -23.20
CA LEU A 84 19.74 7.08 -23.53
C LEU A 84 20.71 6.38 -24.46
N PHE A 85 20.98 7.01 -25.62
CA PHE A 85 22.01 6.58 -26.55
C PHE A 85 23.30 7.34 -26.30
N LEU A 86 24.42 6.61 -26.17
CA LEU A 86 25.76 7.15 -25.98
C LEU A 86 26.66 6.65 -27.09
N LYS A 87 27.33 7.57 -27.77
CA LYS A 87 28.26 7.23 -28.85
C LYS A 87 29.58 8.01 -28.68
N PRO A 88 30.70 7.31 -28.46
CA PRO A 88 32.00 7.98 -28.44
C PRO A 88 32.38 8.46 -29.84
N ARG A 89 32.83 9.71 -29.94
CA ARG A 89 33.26 10.37 -31.18
C ARG A 89 34.78 10.44 -31.32
N GLU A 90 35.42 10.81 -30.22
CA GLU A 90 36.84 11.04 -30.14
C GLU A 90 37.44 10.44 -28.90
N LYS A 91 38.71 10.05 -28.92
CA LYS A 91 39.40 9.47 -27.78
C LYS A 91 39.89 10.57 -26.85
N HIS A 92 39.20 10.70 -25.72
CA HIS A 92 39.56 11.63 -24.64
C HIS A 92 39.69 10.85 -23.30
N PRO A 93 40.24 11.49 -22.25
CA PRO A 93 40.21 10.94 -20.90
C PRO A 93 38.78 10.64 -20.42
N SER A 94 38.68 9.81 -19.38
CA SER A 94 37.36 9.52 -18.78
C SER A 94 36.67 10.80 -18.31
N THR A 95 35.33 10.82 -18.48
CA THR A 95 34.47 11.92 -18.08
C THR A 95 33.29 11.42 -17.30
N ASN A 96 32.48 12.30 -16.73
CA ASN A 96 31.24 11.94 -16.06
C ASN A 96 30.00 12.27 -16.90
N LEU A 97 28.93 11.52 -16.66
CA LEU A 97 27.59 11.78 -17.18
C LEU A 97 26.58 11.65 -16.04
N GLN A 98 25.68 12.61 -15.97
CA GLN A 98 24.58 12.63 -15.00
C GLN A 98 23.25 12.64 -15.74
N VAL A 99 22.34 11.77 -15.30
CA VAL A 99 21.00 11.69 -15.87
C VAL A 99 19.99 11.82 -14.75
N VAL A 100 18.99 12.67 -14.96
CA VAL A 100 17.83 12.77 -14.07
C VAL A 100 16.60 12.36 -14.86
N THR A 101 15.89 11.38 -14.33
CA THR A 101 14.62 10.92 -14.88
C THR A 101 13.46 11.35 -13.98
N THR A 102 12.26 11.40 -14.55
CA THR A 102 11.00 11.58 -13.83
C THR A 102 10.14 10.34 -14.03
N ARG A 103 9.66 9.75 -12.94
CA ARG A 103 8.76 8.60 -12.95
C ARG A 103 7.32 9.03 -13.20
N ALA A 104 6.46 8.08 -13.57
CA ALA A 104 5.02 8.31 -13.75
C ALA A 104 4.33 8.88 -12.50
N ASP A 105 4.85 8.62 -11.29
CA ASP A 105 4.36 9.16 -10.02
C ASP A 105 4.93 10.55 -9.67
N GLY A 106 5.72 11.17 -10.58
CA GLY A 106 6.37 12.47 -10.41
C GLY A 106 7.66 12.45 -9.60
N ARG A 107 8.05 11.32 -8.99
CA ARG A 107 9.34 11.21 -8.29
C ARG A 107 10.50 11.21 -9.29
N LYS A 108 11.62 11.77 -8.86
CA LYS A 108 12.84 11.82 -9.68
C LYS A 108 13.85 10.79 -9.24
N ARG A 109 14.62 10.27 -10.21
CA ARG A 109 15.81 9.46 -9.97
C ARG A 109 17.03 10.14 -10.58
N SER A 110 18.16 9.94 -9.93
CA SER A 110 19.46 10.43 -10.41
C SER A 110 20.37 9.24 -10.66
N TYR A 111 21.07 9.31 -11.78
CA TYR A 111 22.02 8.30 -12.23
C TYR A 111 23.36 8.96 -12.48
N GLN A 112 24.42 8.33 -11.97
CA GLN A 112 25.78 8.81 -12.10
C GLN A 112 26.58 7.80 -12.92
N PHE A 113 27.28 8.28 -13.93
CA PHE A 113 28.11 7.46 -14.80
C PHE A 113 29.54 7.99 -14.88
N GLU A 114 30.49 7.08 -14.95
CA GLU A 114 31.83 7.34 -15.45
C GLU A 114 31.92 6.77 -16.87
N LEU A 115 32.20 7.62 -17.84
CA LEU A 115 32.36 7.24 -19.24
C LEU A 115 33.85 7.09 -19.57
N SER A 116 34.24 5.96 -20.13
CA SER A 116 35.58 5.73 -20.64
C SER A 116 35.53 5.20 -22.09
N ILE A 117 36.53 5.52 -22.87
CA ILE A 117 36.66 5.05 -24.26
C ILE A 117 37.79 4.04 -24.31
N ALA A 118 37.44 2.79 -24.60
CA ALA A 118 38.38 1.67 -24.66
C ALA A 118 38.92 1.48 -26.08
N GLU A 119 40.21 1.08 -26.17
CA GLU A 119 40.84 0.67 -27.42
C GLU A 119 40.63 -0.82 -27.69
N THR A 120 39.40 -1.29 -27.53
CA THR A 120 39.05 -2.69 -27.64
C THR A 120 38.24 -2.98 -28.90
N THR A 121 37.94 -4.23 -29.13
CA THR A 121 37.09 -4.65 -30.25
C THR A 121 35.60 -4.41 -29.95
N LEU A 122 34.74 -4.44 -30.97
CA LEU A 122 33.29 -4.40 -30.80
C LEU A 122 32.75 -5.51 -29.89
N ALA A 123 33.51 -6.60 -29.73
CA ALA A 123 33.17 -7.71 -28.84
C ALA A 123 33.15 -7.29 -27.37
N ASP A 124 33.97 -6.31 -26.99
CA ASP A 124 34.09 -5.84 -25.61
C ASP A 124 33.24 -4.59 -25.32
N SER A 125 32.55 -4.05 -26.32
CA SER A 125 31.69 -2.88 -26.18
C SER A 125 30.37 -3.24 -25.49
N TYR A 126 29.81 -2.28 -24.76
CA TYR A 126 28.46 -2.42 -24.21
C TYR A 126 27.44 -1.95 -25.25
N PHE A 127 26.60 -2.85 -25.75
CA PHE A 127 25.53 -2.48 -26.68
C PHE A 127 24.30 -1.99 -25.95
N VAL A 128 23.94 -2.71 -24.86
CA VAL A 128 22.80 -2.37 -24.01
C VAL A 128 23.20 -2.49 -22.55
N VAL A 129 22.87 -1.49 -21.75
CA VAL A 129 22.95 -1.55 -20.28
C VAL A 129 21.57 -1.28 -19.73
N ARG A 130 20.97 -2.28 -19.09
CA ARG A 130 19.64 -2.20 -18.45
C ARG A 130 19.77 -2.04 -16.97
N PHE A 131 19.00 -1.11 -16.41
CA PHE A 131 18.86 -1.00 -14.97
C PHE A 131 17.82 -1.99 -14.43
N ALA A 132 18.14 -2.64 -13.31
CA ALA A 132 17.24 -3.46 -12.53
C ALA A 132 16.90 -2.75 -11.22
N TYR A 133 15.64 -2.84 -10.78
CA TYR A 133 15.11 -2.12 -9.63
C TYR A 133 14.52 -3.08 -8.59
N PRO A 134 15.33 -3.85 -7.86
CA PRO A 134 14.83 -4.83 -6.91
C PRO A 134 14.03 -4.19 -5.76
N GLY A 135 14.35 -2.94 -5.38
CA GLY A 135 13.60 -2.19 -4.37
C GLY A 135 12.15 -1.92 -4.80
N ASP A 136 11.92 -1.55 -6.05
CA ASP A 136 10.57 -1.29 -6.58
C ASP A 136 9.76 -2.58 -6.67
N GLU A 137 10.40 -3.70 -7.05
CA GLU A 137 9.73 -5.00 -7.10
C GLU A 137 9.28 -5.47 -5.72
N ILE A 138 10.11 -5.26 -4.69
CA ILE A 138 9.76 -5.58 -3.31
C ILE A 138 8.59 -4.71 -2.86
N GLU A 139 8.62 -3.41 -3.12
CA GLU A 139 7.55 -2.49 -2.72
C GLU A 139 6.24 -2.81 -3.44
N ARG A 140 6.27 -3.09 -4.74
CA ARG A 140 5.09 -3.53 -5.50
C ARG A 140 4.48 -4.80 -4.89
N ARG A 141 5.31 -5.81 -4.59
CA ARG A 141 4.84 -7.05 -3.94
C ARG A 141 4.21 -6.80 -2.56
N ARG A 142 4.75 -5.85 -1.78
CA ARG A 142 4.18 -5.46 -0.48
C ARG A 142 2.81 -4.82 -0.63
N VAL A 143 2.66 -3.88 -1.57
CA VAL A 143 1.39 -3.21 -1.86
C VAL A 143 0.34 -4.22 -2.33
N GLU A 144 0.69 -5.11 -3.25
CA GLU A 144 -0.21 -6.17 -3.73
C GLU A 144 -0.60 -7.15 -2.62
N ALA A 145 0.35 -7.51 -1.74
CA ALA A 145 0.06 -8.39 -0.61
C ALA A 145 -0.87 -7.72 0.41
N ALA A 146 -0.68 -6.42 0.68
CA ALA A 146 -1.56 -5.65 1.56
C ALA A 146 -2.98 -5.53 0.97
N ALA A 147 -3.11 -5.27 -0.33
CA ALA A 147 -4.41 -5.21 -1.01
C ALA A 147 -5.15 -6.55 -0.92
N ARG A 148 -4.47 -7.66 -1.24
CA ARG A 148 -5.06 -9.02 -1.09
C ARG A 148 -5.43 -9.36 0.36
N GLY A 149 -4.67 -8.85 1.33
CA GLY A 149 -4.96 -8.98 2.76
C GLY A 149 -6.27 -8.28 3.12
N ALA A 150 -6.44 -7.03 2.69
CA ALA A 150 -7.64 -6.24 2.94
C ALA A 150 -8.90 -6.85 2.28
N GLU A 151 -8.78 -7.37 1.05
CA GLU A 151 -9.88 -8.07 0.38
C GLU A 151 -10.33 -9.32 1.14
N ARG A 152 -9.37 -10.13 1.62
CA ARG A 152 -9.68 -11.34 2.40
C ARG A 152 -10.33 -11.00 3.74
N GLU A 153 -9.84 -9.96 4.42
CA GLU A 153 -10.43 -9.49 5.67
C GLU A 153 -11.87 -9.01 5.45
N GLY A 154 -12.12 -8.22 4.39
CA GLY A 154 -13.46 -7.81 4.01
C GLY A 154 -14.41 -9.00 3.74
N ALA A 155 -13.95 -9.97 2.96
CA ALA A 155 -14.74 -11.17 2.66
C ALA A 155 -15.06 -12.01 3.92
N LEU A 156 -14.12 -12.12 4.86
CA LEU A 156 -14.36 -12.82 6.15
C LEU A 156 -15.37 -12.08 7.02
N ILE A 157 -15.31 -10.74 7.06
CA ILE A 157 -16.29 -9.93 7.79
C ILE A 157 -17.67 -10.12 7.19
N ASP A 158 -17.82 -10.07 5.87
CA ASP A 158 -19.10 -10.28 5.18
C ASP A 158 -19.65 -11.69 5.43
N GLN A 159 -18.81 -12.72 5.31
CA GLN A 159 -19.21 -14.09 5.60
C GLN A 159 -19.64 -14.28 7.06
N THR A 160 -18.92 -13.68 8.02
CA THR A 160 -19.27 -13.78 9.44
C THR A 160 -20.59 -13.07 9.72
N PHE A 161 -20.82 -11.92 9.09
CA PHE A 161 -22.06 -11.18 9.18
C PHE A 161 -23.25 -12.01 8.63
N ASP A 162 -23.09 -12.58 7.43
CA ASP A 162 -24.12 -13.40 6.80
C ASP A 162 -24.47 -14.64 7.65
N LEU A 163 -23.47 -15.31 8.23
CA LEU A 163 -23.69 -16.44 9.13
C LEU A 163 -24.41 -16.02 10.41
N HIS A 164 -24.04 -14.87 11.00
CA HIS A 164 -24.69 -14.35 12.19
C HIS A 164 -26.16 -14.01 11.91
N HIS A 165 -26.43 -13.38 10.77
CA HIS A 165 -27.80 -13.08 10.33
C HIS A 165 -28.61 -14.34 9.95
N ALA A 166 -27.95 -15.40 9.46
CA ALA A 166 -28.66 -16.64 9.09
C ALA A 166 -29.03 -17.53 10.29
N TYR A 167 -28.17 -17.60 11.32
CA TYR A 167 -28.28 -18.61 12.40
C TYR A 167 -28.31 -18.01 13.81
N GLY A 168 -28.22 -16.70 14.01
CA GLY A 168 -28.31 -16.07 15.33
C GLY A 168 -29.68 -16.13 15.95
N ALA A 169 -29.75 -16.16 17.30
CA ALA A 169 -31.01 -16.00 18.03
C ALA A 169 -31.63 -14.63 17.70
N ARG A 170 -32.94 -14.62 17.43
CA ARG A 170 -33.64 -13.40 16.98
C ARG A 170 -34.91 -13.17 17.79
N ASN A 171 -35.12 -11.95 18.19
CA ASN A 171 -36.39 -11.44 18.63
C ASN A 171 -37.18 -10.88 17.44
N TRP A 172 -38.35 -11.45 17.17
CA TRP A 172 -39.30 -11.02 16.13
C TRP A 172 -40.51 -10.28 16.67
N ARG A 173 -40.56 -10.06 17.98
CA ARG A 173 -41.72 -9.47 18.67
C ARG A 173 -41.69 -7.95 18.51
N PHE A 174 -42.08 -7.50 17.34
CA PHE A 174 -42.22 -6.08 17.01
C PHE A 174 -43.67 -5.82 16.58
N SER A 175 -44.17 -4.64 16.96
CA SER A 175 -45.42 -4.07 16.47
C SER A 175 -45.19 -2.73 15.79
N ALA A 176 -46.10 -2.31 14.93
CA ALA A 176 -45.99 -1.08 14.18
C ALA A 176 -47.28 -0.26 14.29
N GLN A 177 -47.15 1.07 14.34
CA GLN A 177 -48.25 2.03 14.34
C GLN A 177 -47.90 3.24 13.48
N GLY A 178 -48.74 3.57 12.51
CA GLY A 178 -48.57 4.72 11.63
C GLY A 178 -48.75 4.37 10.17
N SER A 179 -47.95 4.98 9.28
CA SER A 179 -48.13 4.81 7.84
C SER A 179 -47.56 3.47 7.34
N ILE A 180 -48.41 2.70 6.67
CA ILE A 180 -48.02 1.43 6.01
C ILE A 180 -46.99 1.64 4.87
N ASP A 181 -46.92 2.85 4.31
CA ASP A 181 -45.99 3.15 3.23
C ASP A 181 -44.51 3.07 3.65
N LEU A 182 -44.26 3.20 4.97
CA LEU A 182 -42.93 3.11 5.55
C LEU A 182 -42.61 1.74 6.17
N GLU A 183 -43.60 0.83 6.15
CA GLU A 183 -43.49 -0.46 6.85
C GLU A 183 -42.44 -1.36 6.21
N PRO A 184 -41.41 -1.81 6.96
CA PRO A 184 -40.47 -2.81 6.50
C PRO A 184 -41.17 -4.17 6.40
N GLU A 185 -40.69 -5.05 5.53
CA GLU A 185 -41.22 -6.41 5.41
C GLU A 185 -40.95 -7.26 6.66
N ALA A 186 -39.88 -6.97 7.36
CA ALA A 186 -39.52 -7.64 8.60
C ALA A 186 -38.66 -6.74 9.48
N VAL A 187 -38.85 -6.91 10.81
CA VAL A 187 -37.99 -6.29 11.82
C VAL A 187 -37.63 -7.37 12.84
N PHE A 188 -36.36 -7.46 13.17
CA PHE A 188 -35.89 -8.36 14.21
C PHE A 188 -34.63 -7.78 14.87
N ASP A 189 -34.35 -8.21 16.10
CA ASP A 189 -33.07 -7.93 16.77
C ASP A 189 -32.42 -9.21 17.30
N ASP A 190 -31.12 -9.13 17.59
CA ASP A 190 -30.31 -10.20 18.19
C ASP A 190 -29.89 -9.85 19.64
N GLY A 191 -30.51 -8.83 20.23
CA GLY A 191 -30.15 -8.28 21.53
C GLY A 191 -29.01 -7.25 21.50
N LYS A 192 -28.44 -6.93 20.32
CA LYS A 192 -27.37 -5.94 20.12
C LYS A 192 -27.68 -4.99 18.99
N GLU A 193 -28.15 -5.52 17.88
CA GLU A 193 -28.46 -4.79 16.65
C GLU A 193 -29.87 -5.08 16.22
N THR A 194 -30.56 -4.06 15.65
CA THR A 194 -31.87 -4.19 15.09
C THR A 194 -31.81 -4.15 13.58
N THR A 195 -32.35 -5.15 12.92
CA THR A 195 -32.36 -5.27 11.46
C THR A 195 -33.75 -5.03 10.91
N PHE A 196 -33.84 -4.15 9.93
CA PHE A 196 -35.04 -3.86 9.14
C PHE A 196 -34.84 -4.40 7.73
N ARG A 197 -35.83 -5.12 7.16
CA ARG A 197 -35.78 -5.57 5.77
C ARG A 197 -36.73 -4.73 4.92
N PHE A 198 -36.19 -4.10 3.88
CA PHE A 198 -36.95 -3.37 2.86
C PHE A 198 -36.70 -4.05 1.51
N ALA A 199 -37.74 -4.60 0.90
CA ALA A 199 -37.59 -5.33 -0.36
C ALA A 199 -37.42 -4.42 -1.58
N GLY A 200 -36.64 -4.91 -2.52
CA GLY A 200 -36.48 -4.31 -3.83
C GLY A 200 -35.88 -2.89 -3.82
N ASN A 201 -36.42 -2.01 -4.65
CA ASN A 201 -35.97 -0.63 -4.80
C ASN A 201 -36.73 0.37 -3.91
N ARG A 202 -37.29 -0.06 -2.79
CA ARG A 202 -37.98 0.84 -1.87
C ARG A 202 -36.98 1.83 -1.26
N GLU A 203 -37.38 3.09 -1.22
CA GLU A 203 -36.59 4.11 -0.55
C GLU A 203 -36.58 3.85 0.96
N ILE A 204 -35.38 3.78 1.54
CA ILE A 204 -35.19 3.56 2.96
C ILE A 204 -35.49 4.86 3.71
N PRO A 205 -36.46 4.89 4.64
CA PRO A 205 -36.76 6.07 5.43
C PRO A 205 -35.63 6.43 6.41
N ALA A 206 -35.66 7.63 6.95
CA ALA A 206 -34.83 7.99 8.08
C ALA A 206 -35.28 7.19 9.31
N ILE A 207 -34.34 6.50 9.98
CA ILE A 207 -34.62 5.70 11.17
C ILE A 207 -34.04 6.41 12.39
N TYR A 208 -34.90 6.66 13.37
CA TYR A 208 -34.55 7.27 14.64
C TYR A 208 -34.84 6.30 15.78
N LEU A 209 -33.98 6.32 16.79
CA LEU A 209 -34.20 5.68 18.07
C LEU A 209 -34.90 6.67 18.99
N ILE A 210 -35.93 6.21 19.71
CA ILE A 210 -36.63 7.04 20.71
C ILE A 210 -35.98 6.80 22.07
N ASN A 211 -35.44 7.88 22.63
CA ASN A 211 -34.82 7.88 23.95
C ASN A 211 -35.90 7.76 25.06
N SER A 212 -35.48 7.50 26.29
CA SER A 212 -36.38 7.39 27.44
C SER A 212 -37.10 8.70 27.79
N ASP A 213 -36.59 9.84 27.34
CA ASP A 213 -37.18 11.16 27.46
C ASP A 213 -38.15 11.51 26.31
N GLY A 214 -38.33 10.59 25.34
CA GLY A 214 -39.15 10.77 24.14
C GLY A 214 -38.47 11.53 22.99
N SER A 215 -37.22 11.95 23.17
CA SER A 215 -36.46 12.59 22.10
C SER A 215 -36.01 11.61 21.03
N GLU A 216 -35.83 12.07 19.79
CA GLU A 216 -35.35 11.29 18.66
C GLU A 216 -33.83 11.41 18.54
N SER A 217 -33.14 10.27 18.43
CA SER A 217 -31.73 10.22 18.09
C SER A 217 -31.50 9.50 16.76
N LEU A 218 -30.72 10.12 15.88
CA LEU A 218 -30.26 9.44 14.66
C LEU A 218 -29.27 8.33 15.05
N VAL A 219 -29.44 7.15 14.47
CA VAL A 219 -28.60 5.98 14.77
C VAL A 219 -27.67 5.62 13.63
N PRO A 220 -26.44 5.18 13.93
CA PRO A 220 -25.56 4.56 12.94
C PRO A 220 -26.25 3.34 12.33
N LYS A 221 -26.19 3.23 11.00
CA LYS A 221 -26.77 2.10 10.28
C LYS A 221 -25.94 1.72 9.08
N ASP A 222 -25.89 0.43 8.77
CA ASP A 222 -25.36 -0.13 7.55
C ASP A 222 -26.47 -0.64 6.64
N VAL A 223 -26.30 -0.51 5.33
CA VAL A 223 -27.22 -1.05 4.34
C VAL A 223 -26.53 -2.17 3.58
N ARG A 224 -27.08 -3.38 3.60
CA ARG A 224 -26.55 -4.56 2.91
C ARG A 224 -27.68 -5.24 2.13
N GLY A 225 -27.74 -4.95 0.85
CA GLY A 225 -28.86 -5.41 0.01
C GLY A 225 -30.18 -4.87 0.50
N GLU A 226 -31.10 -5.77 0.88
CA GLU A 226 -32.43 -5.41 1.43
C GLU A 226 -32.42 -5.18 2.94
N LEU A 227 -31.30 -5.39 3.62
CA LEU A 227 -31.18 -5.28 5.07
C LEU A 227 -30.61 -3.92 5.47
N VAL A 228 -31.24 -3.27 6.42
CA VAL A 228 -30.76 -2.10 7.12
C VAL A 228 -30.49 -2.47 8.57
N VAL A 229 -29.21 -2.52 8.93
CA VAL A 229 -28.75 -2.92 10.26
C VAL A 229 -28.48 -1.66 11.08
N VAL A 230 -29.21 -1.48 12.15
CA VAL A 230 -29.02 -0.41 13.14
C VAL A 230 -28.22 -0.97 14.30
N HIS A 231 -27.08 -0.36 14.61
CA HIS A 231 -26.17 -0.80 15.67
C HIS A 231 -26.67 -0.43 17.07
N ALA A 232 -27.94 -0.68 17.31
CA ALA A 232 -28.58 -0.47 18.60
C ALA A 232 -29.87 -1.33 18.70
N THR A 233 -30.27 -1.64 19.93
CA THR A 233 -31.61 -2.11 20.27
C THR A 233 -32.33 -1.00 21.03
N ALA A 234 -33.64 -0.85 20.82
CA ALA A 234 -34.46 0.16 21.49
C ALA A 234 -35.85 -0.35 21.76
N ARG A 235 -36.60 0.32 22.67
CA ARG A 235 -38.02 0.08 22.88
C ARG A 235 -38.87 0.54 21.71
N GLU A 236 -38.46 1.63 21.07
CA GLU A 236 -39.19 2.26 19.97
C GLU A 236 -38.20 2.79 18.95
N PHE A 237 -38.48 2.54 17.67
CA PHE A 237 -37.87 3.21 16.53
C PHE A 237 -38.94 4.04 15.81
N ARG A 238 -38.53 5.16 15.25
CA ARG A 238 -39.39 6.03 14.44
C ARG A 238 -38.83 6.19 13.06
N LEU A 239 -39.58 5.76 12.06
CA LEU A 239 -39.26 5.88 10.64
C LEU A 239 -39.96 7.13 10.09
N ARG A 240 -39.16 7.95 9.35
CA ARG A 240 -39.73 9.20 8.78
C ARG A 240 -39.33 9.35 7.31
N LYS A 241 -40.28 9.86 6.54
CA LYS A 241 -40.08 10.34 5.17
C LYS A 241 -40.98 11.55 4.94
N GLY A 242 -40.39 12.76 4.94
CA GLY A 242 -41.15 13.99 4.97
C GLY A 242 -42.08 14.04 6.19
N GLU A 243 -43.38 14.27 5.96
CA GLU A 243 -44.41 14.29 7.01
C GLU A 243 -44.92 12.89 7.41
N THR A 244 -44.55 11.88 6.67
CA THR A 244 -44.99 10.49 6.92
C THR A 244 -44.19 9.85 8.02
N VAL A 245 -44.88 9.22 9.01
CA VAL A 245 -44.26 8.64 10.20
C VAL A 245 -44.80 7.24 10.44
N LEU A 246 -43.91 6.34 10.83
CA LEU A 246 -44.20 5.00 11.35
C LEU A 246 -43.40 4.76 12.64
N CYS A 247 -44.09 4.38 13.72
CA CYS A 247 -43.48 3.95 14.97
C CYS A 247 -43.39 2.43 14.99
N ILE A 248 -42.27 1.88 15.39
CA ILE A 248 -42.03 0.44 15.52
C ILE A 248 -41.62 0.16 16.96
N PHE A 249 -42.39 -0.68 17.64
CA PHE A 249 -42.21 -1.01 19.05
C PHE A 249 -41.63 -2.39 19.21
N ASN A 250 -40.58 -2.51 20.04
CA ASN A 250 -39.96 -3.77 20.42
C ASN A 250 -40.63 -4.31 21.67
N GLU A 251 -41.53 -5.29 21.52
CA GLU A 251 -42.32 -5.89 22.59
C GLU A 251 -41.51 -6.80 23.53
N ALA A 252 -40.30 -7.13 23.17
CA ALA A 252 -39.39 -7.95 23.97
C ALA A 252 -38.08 -7.23 24.29
N PHE A 253 -38.08 -5.90 24.31
CA PHE A 253 -36.88 -5.11 24.57
C PHE A 253 -36.33 -5.41 25.96
N ASP A 254 -35.02 -5.79 25.99
CA ASP A 254 -34.24 -5.95 27.20
C ASP A 254 -33.32 -4.76 27.40
N ALA A 255 -33.54 -3.97 28.44
CA ALA A 255 -32.73 -2.77 28.75
C ALA A 255 -31.32 -3.12 29.25
N VAL A 256 -31.10 -4.34 29.74
CA VAL A 256 -29.81 -4.79 30.26
C VAL A 256 -28.92 -5.29 29.11
N GLY A 257 -29.55 -5.97 28.14
CA GLY A 257 -28.85 -6.54 26.98
C GLY A 257 -27.82 -7.61 27.34
N VAL A 258 -27.05 -8.02 26.33
CA VAL A 258 -25.97 -9.01 26.48
C VAL A 258 -24.61 -8.31 26.38
N ASN A 259 -23.83 -8.35 27.48
CA ASN A 259 -22.44 -7.87 27.47
C ASN A 259 -21.51 -9.01 26.99
N PRO A 260 -20.88 -8.91 25.83
CA PRO A 260 -19.97 -9.94 25.33
C PRO A 260 -18.64 -10.01 26.08
N GLY A 261 -18.35 -9.07 27.01
CA GLY A 261 -17.10 -9.04 27.77
C GLY A 261 -15.86 -8.60 26.98
N THR A 262 -16.04 -8.20 25.74
CA THR A 262 -14.96 -7.85 24.79
C THR A 262 -14.64 -6.33 24.74
N ASN A 263 -15.35 -5.52 25.53
CA ASN A 263 -15.32 -4.05 25.48
C ASN A 263 -15.75 -3.48 24.10
N THR A 264 -16.48 -4.28 23.33
CA THR A 264 -17.15 -3.93 22.08
C THR A 264 -18.54 -4.56 22.06
N THR A 265 -19.37 -4.20 21.10
CA THR A 265 -20.67 -4.86 20.88
C THR A 265 -20.54 -6.24 20.22
N SER A 266 -19.34 -6.58 19.70
CA SER A 266 -19.06 -7.83 19.02
C SER A 266 -18.38 -8.87 19.95
N PRO A 267 -18.84 -10.12 20.00
CA PRO A 267 -18.19 -11.19 20.76
C PRO A 267 -16.85 -11.64 20.11
N SER A 268 -16.62 -11.32 18.84
CA SER A 268 -15.43 -11.71 18.07
C SER A 268 -14.35 -10.62 18.02
N VAL A 269 -14.65 -9.39 18.49
CA VAL A 269 -13.71 -8.25 18.45
C VAL A 269 -13.45 -7.74 19.86
N GLU A 270 -12.26 -7.96 20.39
CA GLU A 270 -11.83 -7.44 21.70
C GLU A 270 -11.12 -6.10 21.58
N ARG A 271 -11.61 -5.08 22.30
CA ARG A 271 -10.93 -3.80 22.42
C ARG A 271 -9.93 -3.83 23.58
N ARG A 272 -8.64 -3.76 23.26
CA ARG A 272 -7.57 -3.65 24.26
C ARG A 272 -7.02 -2.23 24.30
N ALA A 273 -6.88 -1.66 25.50
CA ALA A 273 -6.19 -0.41 25.67
C ALA A 273 -4.69 -0.59 25.35
N LYS A 274 -4.15 0.24 24.44
CA LYS A 274 -2.72 0.26 24.16
C LYS A 274 -1.99 0.77 25.41
N ARG A 275 -1.15 -0.06 26.04
CA ARG A 275 -0.31 0.39 27.16
C ARG A 275 0.62 1.51 26.64
N SER A 276 0.53 2.69 27.20
CA SER A 276 1.50 3.76 26.96
C SER A 276 2.86 3.26 27.43
N SER A 277 3.86 3.25 26.55
CA SER A 277 5.25 2.98 26.94
C SER A 277 5.66 4.06 27.96
N PRO A 278 6.31 3.70 29.09
CA PRO A 278 6.79 4.69 30.03
C PRO A 278 7.82 5.58 29.32
N THR A 279 7.57 6.88 29.32
CA THR A 279 8.53 7.88 28.84
C THR A 279 9.75 7.81 29.76
N LEU A 280 10.88 7.32 29.22
CA LEU A 280 12.18 7.43 29.86
C LEU A 280 12.48 8.93 30.05
N LYS A 281 12.31 9.44 31.25
CA LYS A 281 12.86 10.75 31.62
C LYS A 281 14.38 10.61 31.64
N ALA A 282 15.03 11.22 30.65
CA ALA A 282 16.46 11.45 30.69
C ALA A 282 16.79 12.32 31.90
N ARG A 283 17.72 11.84 32.74
CA ARG A 283 18.39 12.62 33.77
C ARG A 283 19.58 13.34 33.19
#